data_f2818ce40acefc4d5b46d90de69e04bf
#
_entry.id   f2818ce40acefc4d5b46d90de69e04bf
#
_cell.length_a   1.000
_cell.length_b   1.000
_cell.length_c   1.000
_cell.angle_alpha   90.00
_cell.angle_beta   90.00
_cell.angle_gamma   90.00
#
_symmetry.space_group_name_H-M   'P 1'
#
loop_
_entity.id
_entity.type
_entity.pdbx_description
1 polymer ?
#
loop_
_entity_poly.entity_id
_entity_poly.type
_entity_poly.pdbx_seq_one_letter_code
_entity_poly.pdbx_strand_id
1 'polypeptide(L)'
;MLQDTKLAFIGAGIMAEAMIKGLVTQGLVSPEHIIGSDPHLARGQELHVQYGIRFTADNHEAADFGEIVVLSVKPQVLSHVLPELRGHLSRSSLILSIVAGARISSLLYTTGHPAIVRCMPNTPAQVGKGMTVWTATPQVNQRQREQAQAMLRALGDELFVDDEGYLDMATALSGTGPAYVF
;
A
#
# COMPACT_ATOMS: atom_id res chain seq x y z
N MET A 1 -15.25 -9.77 1.87
CA MET A 1 -14.68 -8.98 0.74
C MET A 1 -13.16 -9.04 0.72
N LEU A 2 -12.46 -8.83 1.87
CA LEU A 2 -11.00 -8.90 1.97
C LEU A 2 -10.49 -10.15 2.70
N GLN A 3 -11.32 -10.88 3.42
CA GLN A 3 -10.95 -11.89 4.42
C GLN A 3 -9.97 -12.96 3.90
N ASP A 4 -10.19 -13.43 2.66
CA ASP A 4 -9.34 -14.42 2.00
C ASP A 4 -8.41 -13.82 0.95
N THR A 5 -8.34 -12.47 0.84
CA THR A 5 -7.51 -11.78 -0.14
C THR A 5 -6.06 -11.75 0.33
N LYS A 6 -5.16 -12.20 -0.51
CA LYS A 6 -3.71 -12.18 -0.23
C LYS A 6 -3.14 -10.79 -0.46
N LEU A 7 -2.54 -10.23 0.58
CA LEU A 7 -1.93 -8.91 0.57
C LEU A 7 -0.41 -9.02 0.69
N ALA A 8 0.30 -8.35 -0.18
CA ALA A 8 1.75 -8.21 -0.11
C ALA A 8 2.13 -6.75 0.14
N PHE A 9 2.96 -6.49 1.15
CA PHE A 9 3.51 -5.17 1.43
C PHE A 9 4.97 -5.14 1.01
N ILE A 10 5.29 -4.37 -0.03
CA ILE A 10 6.66 -4.13 -0.48
C ILE A 10 7.19 -2.90 0.26
N GLY A 11 8.03 -3.16 1.27
CA GLY A 11 8.43 -2.22 2.30
C GLY A 11 7.59 -2.38 3.57
N ALA A 12 8.24 -2.71 4.69
CA ALA A 12 7.59 -2.96 5.99
C ALA A 12 7.77 -1.77 6.98
N GLY A 13 7.72 -0.54 6.45
CA GLY A 13 7.88 0.68 7.25
C GLY A 13 6.67 1.01 8.14
N ILE A 14 6.72 2.17 8.79
CA ILE A 14 5.69 2.63 9.75
C ILE A 14 4.29 2.68 9.14
N MET A 15 4.16 3.14 7.88
CA MET A 15 2.86 3.24 7.24
C MET A 15 2.31 1.87 6.82
N ALA A 16 3.19 0.95 6.37
CA ALA A 16 2.81 -0.44 6.13
C ALA A 16 2.29 -1.09 7.41
N GLU A 17 2.99 -0.90 8.53
CA GLU A 17 2.54 -1.39 9.84
C GLU A 17 1.19 -0.82 10.26
N ALA A 18 0.96 0.49 10.06
CA ALA A 18 -0.34 1.11 10.35
C ALA A 18 -1.47 0.44 9.56
N MET A 19 -1.25 0.15 8.27
CA MET A 19 -2.21 -0.56 7.43
C MET A 19 -2.42 -2.00 7.92
N ILE A 20 -1.35 -2.76 8.16
CA ILE A 20 -1.41 -4.14 8.67
C ILE A 20 -2.17 -4.19 9.98
N LYS A 21 -1.81 -3.32 10.95
CA LYS A 21 -2.50 -3.19 12.23
C LYS A 21 -4.00 -2.94 12.03
N GLY A 22 -4.36 -1.96 11.21
CA GLY A 22 -5.76 -1.62 10.94
C GLY A 22 -6.54 -2.80 10.36
N LEU A 23 -5.97 -3.50 9.38
CA LEU A 23 -6.60 -4.64 8.72
C LEU A 23 -6.79 -5.84 9.66
N VAL A 24 -5.76 -6.17 10.44
CA VAL A 24 -5.79 -7.31 11.36
C VAL A 24 -6.69 -7.03 12.57
N THR A 25 -6.56 -5.87 13.22
CA THR A 25 -7.34 -5.54 14.42
C THR A 25 -8.83 -5.38 14.15
N GLN A 26 -9.21 -4.97 12.93
CA GLN A 26 -10.61 -4.88 12.51
C GLN A 26 -11.14 -6.19 11.93
N GLY A 27 -10.33 -7.25 11.87
CA GLY A 27 -10.72 -8.57 11.34
C GLY A 27 -11.04 -8.54 9.84
N LEU A 28 -10.49 -7.59 9.08
CA LEU A 28 -10.74 -7.45 7.65
C LEU A 28 -9.96 -8.47 6.81
N VAL A 29 -8.79 -8.87 7.29
CA VAL A 29 -7.89 -9.85 6.66
C VAL A 29 -7.27 -10.72 7.74
N SER A 30 -7.18 -12.02 7.51
CA SER A 30 -6.47 -12.94 8.39
C SER A 30 -4.95 -12.73 8.25
N PRO A 31 -4.18 -12.76 9.36
CA PRO A 31 -2.73 -12.51 9.33
C PRO A 31 -1.95 -13.41 8.34
N GLU A 32 -2.35 -14.69 8.21
CA GLU A 32 -1.74 -15.64 7.28
C GLU A 32 -1.88 -15.25 5.79
N HIS A 33 -2.81 -14.37 5.47
CA HIS A 33 -3.01 -13.81 4.13
C HIS A 33 -2.23 -12.51 3.91
N ILE A 34 -1.40 -12.10 4.85
CA ILE A 34 -0.54 -10.92 4.73
C ILE A 34 0.92 -11.34 4.71
N ILE A 35 1.67 -10.86 3.73
CA ILE A 35 3.13 -10.96 3.68
C ILE A 35 3.75 -9.57 3.60
N GLY A 36 4.76 -9.32 4.44
CA GLY A 36 5.60 -8.13 4.35
C GLY A 36 6.95 -8.45 3.73
N SER A 37 7.50 -7.56 2.92
CA SER A 37 8.86 -7.66 2.41
C SER A 37 9.68 -6.44 2.81
N ASP A 38 10.86 -6.68 3.40
CA ASP A 38 11.83 -5.64 3.76
C ASP A 38 13.21 -6.27 3.89
N PRO A 39 14.30 -5.62 3.45
CA PRO A 39 15.66 -6.16 3.61
C PRO A 39 16.10 -6.29 5.08
N HIS A 40 15.44 -5.60 6.02
CA HIS A 40 15.76 -5.66 7.44
C HIS A 40 14.99 -6.79 8.13
N LEU A 41 15.64 -7.96 8.28
CA LEU A 41 15.03 -9.16 8.88
C LEU A 41 14.47 -8.92 10.31
N ALA A 42 15.13 -8.08 11.11
CA ALA A 42 14.64 -7.71 12.45
C ALA A 42 13.26 -7.07 12.39
N ARG A 43 13.02 -6.21 11.38
CA ARG A 43 11.72 -5.56 11.18
C ARG A 43 10.63 -6.57 10.87
N GLY A 44 10.95 -7.55 10.02
CA GLY A 44 10.02 -8.63 9.72
C GLY A 44 9.65 -9.47 10.92
N GLN A 45 10.65 -9.80 11.75
CA GLN A 45 10.46 -10.54 13.00
C GLN A 45 9.51 -9.78 13.95
N GLU A 46 9.69 -8.46 14.10
CA GLU A 46 8.80 -7.61 14.90
C GLU A 46 7.34 -7.72 14.44
N LEU A 47 7.09 -7.53 13.15
CA LEU A 47 5.74 -7.60 12.58
C LEU A 47 5.14 -9.00 12.68
N HIS A 48 5.95 -10.05 12.50
CA HIS A 48 5.51 -11.43 12.69
C HIS A 48 5.07 -11.69 14.12
N VAL A 49 5.89 -11.30 15.09
CA VAL A 49 5.57 -11.49 16.52
C VAL A 49 4.34 -10.68 16.94
N GLN A 50 4.22 -9.46 16.44
CA GLN A 50 3.17 -8.54 16.85
C GLN A 50 1.81 -8.82 16.19
N TYR A 51 1.81 -9.19 14.90
CA TYR A 51 0.59 -9.30 14.09
C TYR A 51 0.35 -10.69 13.52
N GLY A 52 1.31 -11.62 13.62
CA GLY A 52 1.19 -12.97 13.06
C GLY A 52 1.31 -13.05 11.53
N ILE A 53 1.74 -11.99 10.87
CA ILE A 53 1.87 -11.96 9.41
C ILE A 53 3.10 -12.75 8.93
N ARG A 54 3.08 -13.14 7.65
CA ARG A 54 4.25 -13.70 6.98
C ARG A 54 5.26 -12.60 6.65
N PHE A 55 6.53 -12.99 6.53
CA PHE A 55 7.59 -12.07 6.19
C PHE A 55 8.64 -12.72 5.28
N THR A 56 9.21 -11.93 4.38
CA THR A 56 10.33 -12.30 3.50
C THR A 56 11.27 -11.11 3.29
N ALA A 57 12.50 -11.37 2.84
CA ALA A 57 13.41 -10.34 2.35
C ALA A 57 13.39 -10.24 0.80
N ASP A 58 12.60 -11.10 0.13
CA ASP A 58 12.51 -11.19 -1.32
C ASP A 58 11.22 -10.53 -1.82
N ASN A 59 11.35 -9.44 -2.58
CA ASN A 59 10.24 -8.74 -3.18
C ASN A 59 9.50 -9.58 -4.24
N HIS A 60 10.18 -10.51 -4.90
CA HIS A 60 9.56 -11.42 -5.88
C HIS A 60 8.59 -12.38 -5.17
N GLU A 61 9.04 -13.02 -4.08
CA GLU A 61 8.20 -13.91 -3.28
C GLU A 61 6.93 -13.19 -2.78
N ALA A 62 7.10 -11.96 -2.29
CA ALA A 62 5.97 -11.17 -1.82
C ALA A 62 5.02 -10.80 -2.97
N ALA A 63 5.54 -10.37 -4.11
CA ALA A 63 4.73 -10.00 -5.27
C ALA A 63 3.96 -11.19 -5.87
N ASP A 64 4.61 -12.36 -5.97
CA ASP A 64 3.98 -13.61 -6.44
C ASP A 64 2.85 -14.08 -5.51
N PHE A 65 2.96 -13.78 -4.21
CA PHE A 65 1.94 -14.11 -3.22
C PHE A 65 0.71 -13.21 -3.32
N GLY A 66 0.89 -11.90 -3.62
CA GLY A 66 -0.13 -10.87 -3.44
C GLY A 66 -1.18 -10.80 -4.55
N GLU A 67 -2.46 -10.85 -4.21
CA GLU A 67 -3.56 -10.40 -5.08
C GLU A 67 -3.66 -8.86 -5.05
N ILE A 68 -3.28 -8.24 -3.93
CA ILE A 68 -3.07 -6.79 -3.82
C ILE A 68 -1.65 -6.58 -3.35
N VAL A 69 -0.87 -5.85 -4.14
CA VAL A 69 0.52 -5.52 -3.85
C VAL A 69 0.61 -4.05 -3.45
N VAL A 70 0.89 -3.82 -2.17
CA VAL A 70 1.01 -2.48 -1.59
C VAL A 70 2.46 -2.02 -1.71
N LEU A 71 2.69 -0.93 -2.45
CA LEU A 71 3.98 -0.26 -2.51
C LEU A 71 4.07 0.72 -1.35
N SER A 72 4.91 0.40 -0.37
CA SER A 72 5.09 1.15 0.88
C SER A 72 6.56 1.44 1.21
N VAL A 73 7.41 1.39 0.20
CA VAL A 73 8.83 1.78 0.30
C VAL A 73 9.00 3.30 0.32
N LYS A 74 10.17 3.76 0.77
CA LYS A 74 10.53 5.17 0.64
C LYS A 74 10.69 5.57 -0.84
N PRO A 75 10.31 6.80 -1.24
CA PRO A 75 10.41 7.25 -2.63
C PRO A 75 11.80 7.05 -3.26
N GLN A 76 12.87 7.22 -2.46
CA GLN A 76 14.26 7.14 -2.90
C GLN A 76 14.67 5.75 -3.41
N VAL A 77 14.03 4.69 -2.91
CA VAL A 77 14.36 3.30 -3.31
C VAL A 77 13.38 2.73 -4.35
N LEU A 78 12.31 3.47 -4.65
CA LEU A 78 11.26 2.99 -5.54
C LEU A 78 11.78 2.60 -6.94
N SER A 79 12.73 3.37 -7.48
CA SER A 79 13.34 3.12 -8.80
C SER A 79 14.12 1.80 -8.89
N HIS A 80 14.57 1.27 -7.76
CA HIS A 80 15.23 -0.03 -7.67
C HIS A 80 14.20 -1.16 -7.50
N VAL A 81 13.17 -0.92 -6.68
CA VAL A 81 12.16 -1.92 -6.35
C VAL A 81 11.18 -2.20 -7.49
N LEU A 82 10.71 -1.17 -8.21
CA LEU A 82 9.70 -1.35 -9.26
C LEU A 82 10.11 -2.32 -10.39
N PRO A 83 11.36 -2.29 -10.91
CA PRO A 83 11.80 -3.24 -11.93
C PRO A 83 11.76 -4.70 -11.45
N GLU A 84 12.01 -4.95 -10.16
CA GLU A 84 11.97 -6.31 -9.58
C GLU A 84 10.56 -6.91 -9.64
N LEU A 85 9.51 -6.08 -9.57
CA LEU A 85 8.13 -6.56 -9.59
C LEU A 85 7.64 -6.94 -10.98
N ARG A 86 8.37 -6.53 -12.03
CA ARG A 86 7.98 -6.80 -13.41
C ARG A 86 8.06 -8.31 -13.72
N GLY A 87 6.92 -8.89 -14.10
CA GLY A 87 6.79 -10.32 -14.35
C GLY A 87 6.34 -11.15 -13.14
N HIS A 88 6.37 -10.57 -11.92
CA HIS A 88 5.91 -11.22 -10.68
C HIS A 88 4.49 -10.79 -10.26
N LEU A 89 3.90 -9.84 -10.95
CA LEU A 89 2.53 -9.40 -10.70
C LEU A 89 1.55 -10.24 -11.54
N SER A 90 0.62 -10.92 -10.89
CA SER A 90 -0.48 -11.59 -11.60
C SER A 90 -1.28 -10.57 -12.43
N ARG A 91 -1.77 -10.97 -13.61
CA ARG A 91 -2.62 -10.10 -14.45
C ARG A 91 -3.89 -9.62 -13.73
N SER A 92 -4.36 -10.36 -12.75
CA SER A 92 -5.54 -10.04 -11.95
C SER A 92 -5.22 -9.28 -10.67
N SER A 93 -3.94 -9.08 -10.33
CA SER A 93 -3.57 -8.35 -9.12
C SER A 93 -3.87 -6.85 -9.22
N LEU A 94 -3.83 -6.19 -8.08
CA LEU A 94 -3.95 -4.74 -7.95
C LEU A 94 -2.66 -4.19 -7.34
N ILE A 95 -2.09 -3.15 -7.92
CA ILE A 95 -1.07 -2.33 -7.24
C ILE A 95 -1.79 -1.24 -6.44
N LEU A 96 -1.47 -1.13 -5.16
CA LEU A 96 -1.89 -0.02 -4.29
C LEU A 96 -0.64 0.72 -3.82
N SER A 97 -0.40 1.93 -4.32
CA SER A 97 0.78 2.72 -3.98
C SER A 97 0.47 3.81 -2.96
N ILE A 98 1.20 3.81 -1.85
CA ILE A 98 1.21 4.90 -0.86
C ILE A 98 2.47 5.76 -0.96
N VAL A 99 3.28 5.56 -2.00
CA VAL A 99 4.58 6.23 -2.16
C VAL A 99 4.37 7.67 -2.62
N ALA A 100 4.82 8.62 -1.79
CA ALA A 100 4.73 10.04 -2.11
C ALA A 100 5.46 10.36 -3.43
N GLY A 101 4.83 11.14 -4.31
CA GLY A 101 5.42 11.55 -5.59
C GLY A 101 5.48 10.46 -6.68
N ALA A 102 5.10 9.23 -6.37
CA ALA A 102 5.08 8.13 -7.35
C ALA A 102 3.84 8.23 -8.25
N ARG A 103 4.00 8.83 -9.43
CA ARG A 103 2.91 9.00 -10.39
C ARG A 103 2.47 7.68 -11.01
N ILE A 104 1.18 7.53 -11.28
CA ILE A 104 0.58 6.36 -11.94
C ILE A 104 1.29 6.05 -13.26
N SER A 105 1.62 7.08 -14.07
CA SER A 105 2.34 6.89 -15.34
C SER A 105 3.69 6.21 -15.17
N SER A 106 4.44 6.56 -14.11
CA SER A 106 5.74 5.95 -13.82
C SER A 106 5.59 4.50 -13.32
N LEU A 107 4.60 4.27 -12.45
CA LEU A 107 4.28 2.92 -11.96
C LEU A 107 3.89 2.00 -13.11
N LEU A 108 2.97 2.45 -13.98
CA LEU A 108 2.52 1.73 -15.16
C LEU A 108 3.67 1.42 -16.13
N TYR A 109 4.50 2.42 -16.44
CA TYR A 109 5.63 2.25 -17.37
C TYR A 109 6.64 1.22 -16.87
N THR A 110 6.99 1.28 -15.57
CA THR A 110 8.04 0.44 -15.03
C THR A 110 7.56 -0.99 -14.76
N THR A 111 6.39 -1.16 -14.16
CA THR A 111 5.86 -2.49 -13.83
C THR A 111 5.17 -3.17 -15.02
N GLY A 112 4.65 -2.39 -15.97
CA GLY A 112 3.78 -2.88 -17.05
C GLY A 112 2.40 -3.32 -16.57
N HIS A 113 2.02 -3.04 -15.30
CA HIS A 113 0.77 -3.49 -14.70
C HIS A 113 -0.30 -2.40 -14.76
N PRO A 114 -1.49 -2.66 -15.35
CA PRO A 114 -2.45 -1.60 -15.66
C PRO A 114 -3.38 -1.23 -14.50
N ALA A 115 -3.65 -2.15 -13.56
CA ALA A 115 -4.57 -1.92 -12.45
C ALA A 115 -3.82 -1.30 -11.26
N ILE A 116 -3.91 0.03 -11.13
CA ILE A 116 -3.16 0.79 -10.13
C ILE A 116 -4.12 1.70 -9.36
N VAL A 117 -4.06 1.63 -8.04
CA VAL A 117 -4.58 2.62 -7.10
C VAL A 117 -3.40 3.41 -6.55
N ARG A 118 -3.45 4.73 -6.64
CA ARG A 118 -2.51 5.62 -5.94
C ARG A 118 -3.25 6.31 -4.81
N CYS A 119 -2.67 6.30 -3.63
CA CYS A 119 -3.25 6.96 -2.47
C CYS A 119 -2.18 7.69 -1.65
N MET A 120 -2.63 8.68 -0.89
CA MET A 120 -1.78 9.47 -0.01
C MET A 120 -2.44 9.53 1.38
N PRO A 121 -2.09 8.58 2.27
CA PRO A 121 -2.46 8.64 3.67
C PRO A 121 -1.65 9.70 4.43
N ASN A 122 -2.10 10.07 5.62
CA ASN A 122 -1.37 10.95 6.53
C ASN A 122 -1.05 10.25 7.87
N THR A 123 -0.21 10.87 8.68
CA THR A 123 0.32 10.28 9.93
C THR A 123 -0.74 9.80 10.93
N PRO A 124 -1.90 10.46 11.14
CA PRO A 124 -2.95 9.97 12.05
C PRO A 124 -3.52 8.60 11.68
N ALA A 125 -3.24 8.09 10.49
CA ALA A 125 -3.56 6.72 10.07
C ALA A 125 -3.04 5.66 11.05
N GLN A 126 -1.90 5.92 11.76
CA GLN A 126 -1.34 5.01 12.78
C GLN A 126 -2.30 4.73 13.95
N VAL A 127 -3.24 5.62 14.18
CA VAL A 127 -4.27 5.49 15.22
C VAL A 127 -5.70 5.40 14.65
N GLY A 128 -5.83 5.08 13.36
CA GLY A 128 -7.13 4.95 12.69
C GLY A 128 -7.91 6.26 12.54
N LYS A 129 -7.22 7.40 12.58
CA LYS A 129 -7.77 8.75 12.45
C LYS A 129 -7.17 9.49 11.25
N GLY A 130 -6.67 8.75 10.29
CA GLY A 130 -6.10 9.29 9.07
C GLY A 130 -7.15 9.85 8.12
N MET A 131 -6.66 10.64 7.18
CA MET A 131 -7.38 11.02 5.97
C MET A 131 -6.54 10.57 4.77
N THR A 132 -7.14 9.77 3.89
CA THR A 132 -6.46 9.24 2.71
C THR A 132 -7.14 9.75 1.45
N VAL A 133 -6.42 10.51 0.62
CA VAL A 133 -6.89 10.87 -0.74
C VAL A 133 -6.39 9.82 -1.72
N TRP A 134 -7.24 9.37 -2.63
CA TRP A 134 -6.87 8.31 -3.56
C TRP A 134 -7.53 8.43 -4.94
N THR A 135 -6.87 7.85 -5.93
CA THR A 135 -7.35 7.72 -7.31
C THR A 135 -7.00 6.35 -7.88
N ALA A 136 -7.59 5.99 -9.01
CA ALA A 136 -7.40 4.69 -9.62
C ALA A 136 -7.36 4.79 -11.14
N THR A 137 -6.59 3.90 -11.78
CA THR A 137 -6.65 3.74 -13.24
C THR A 137 -8.00 3.17 -13.68
N PRO A 138 -8.43 3.42 -14.95
CA PRO A 138 -9.67 2.85 -15.48
C PRO A 138 -9.72 1.31 -15.50
N GLN A 139 -8.56 0.65 -15.46
CA GLN A 139 -8.42 -0.82 -15.45
C GLN A 139 -8.69 -1.44 -14.08
N VAL A 140 -8.76 -0.65 -13.02
CA VAL A 140 -9.18 -1.12 -11.69
C VAL A 140 -10.68 -1.42 -11.74
N ASN A 141 -11.01 -2.70 -11.63
CA ASN A 141 -12.40 -3.13 -11.67
C ASN A 141 -13.16 -2.80 -10.37
N GLN A 142 -14.48 -2.97 -10.38
CA GLN A 142 -15.34 -2.59 -9.24
C GLN A 142 -14.94 -3.34 -7.94
N ARG A 143 -14.65 -4.65 -8.03
CA ARG A 143 -14.22 -5.45 -6.86
C ARG A 143 -12.90 -4.91 -6.28
N GLN A 144 -11.92 -4.64 -7.15
CA GLN A 144 -10.62 -4.09 -6.71
C GLN A 144 -10.77 -2.70 -6.10
N ARG A 145 -11.67 -1.86 -6.65
CA ARG A 145 -11.98 -0.53 -6.10
C ARG A 145 -12.57 -0.65 -4.69
N GLU A 146 -13.52 -1.54 -4.48
CA GLU A 146 -14.13 -1.80 -3.17
C GLU A 146 -13.12 -2.38 -2.17
N GLN A 147 -12.22 -3.26 -2.61
CA GLN A 147 -11.15 -3.81 -1.79
C GLN A 147 -10.16 -2.70 -1.36
N ALA A 148 -9.72 -1.85 -2.30
CA ALA A 148 -8.86 -0.71 -1.99
C ALA A 148 -9.53 0.25 -1.00
N GLN A 149 -10.79 0.60 -1.23
CA GLN A 149 -11.56 1.47 -0.34
C GLN A 149 -11.67 0.88 1.07
N ALA A 150 -11.94 -0.41 1.21
CA ALA A 150 -12.01 -1.08 2.50
C ALA A 150 -10.66 -1.07 3.24
N MET A 151 -9.55 -1.25 2.52
CA MET A 151 -8.20 -1.12 3.08
C MET A 151 -7.92 0.30 3.58
N LEU A 152 -8.29 1.31 2.80
CA LEU A 152 -8.05 2.71 3.15
C LEU A 152 -8.92 3.16 4.34
N ARG A 153 -10.16 2.69 4.44
CA ARG A 153 -11.05 2.93 5.59
C ARG A 153 -10.54 2.34 6.89
N ALA A 154 -9.70 1.30 6.83
CA ALA A 154 -9.03 0.79 8.03
C ALA A 154 -8.05 1.80 8.66
N LEU A 155 -7.65 2.84 7.91
CA LEU A 155 -6.75 3.91 8.34
C LEU A 155 -7.51 5.16 8.87
N GLY A 156 -8.80 5.27 8.60
CA GLY A 156 -9.65 6.43 8.91
C GLY A 156 -10.56 6.79 7.73
N ASP A 157 -10.77 8.09 7.51
CA ASP A 157 -11.56 8.58 6.39
C ASP A 157 -10.79 8.51 5.06
N GLU A 158 -11.51 8.36 3.95
CA GLU A 158 -10.93 8.34 2.60
C GLU A 158 -11.74 9.21 1.64
N LEU A 159 -11.05 9.77 0.65
CA LEU A 159 -11.64 10.59 -0.39
C LEU A 159 -11.14 10.14 -1.76
N PHE A 160 -12.03 9.64 -2.60
CA PHE A 160 -11.73 9.37 -4.00
C PHE A 160 -11.72 10.67 -4.81
N VAL A 161 -10.74 10.81 -5.70
CA VAL A 161 -10.63 11.93 -6.65
C VAL A 161 -10.34 11.40 -8.05
N ASP A 162 -10.90 12.04 -9.07
CA ASP A 162 -10.69 11.62 -10.46
C ASP A 162 -9.35 12.11 -11.02
N ASP A 163 -8.84 13.25 -10.53
CA ASP A 163 -7.58 13.83 -10.97
C ASP A 163 -6.44 13.49 -10.01
N GLU A 164 -5.40 12.82 -10.52
CA GLU A 164 -4.20 12.47 -9.77
C GLU A 164 -3.49 13.70 -9.15
N GLY A 165 -3.63 14.88 -9.75
CA GLY A 165 -3.03 16.12 -9.25
C GLY A 165 -3.48 16.50 -7.84
N TYR A 166 -4.68 16.10 -7.43
CA TYR A 166 -5.16 16.34 -6.05
C TYR A 166 -4.35 15.57 -4.99
N LEU A 167 -3.67 14.47 -5.35
CA LEU A 167 -2.80 13.75 -4.42
C LEU A 167 -1.54 14.54 -4.08
N ASP A 168 -1.03 15.32 -5.03
CA ASP A 168 0.11 16.20 -4.79
C ASP A 168 -0.29 17.37 -3.86
N MET A 169 -1.51 17.90 -4.00
CA MET A 169 -2.08 18.87 -3.07
C MET A 169 -2.30 18.27 -1.68
N ALA A 170 -2.84 17.05 -1.60
CA ALA A 170 -3.01 16.33 -0.33
C ALA A 170 -1.66 16.07 0.35
N THR A 171 -0.61 15.77 -0.41
CA THR A 171 0.76 15.62 0.10
C THR A 171 1.24 16.91 0.74
N ALA A 172 1.05 18.06 0.06
CA ALA A 172 1.49 19.36 0.54
C ALA A 172 0.75 19.81 1.81
N LEU A 173 -0.58 19.56 1.89
CA LEU A 173 -1.42 20.03 2.99
C LEU A 173 -1.44 19.03 4.16
N SER A 174 -1.78 17.78 3.90
CA SER A 174 -2.09 16.77 4.91
C SER A 174 -0.91 15.86 5.22
N GLY A 175 -0.14 15.48 4.21
CA GLY A 175 1.04 14.63 4.38
C GLY A 175 2.23 15.35 5.00
N THR A 176 2.42 16.66 4.68
CA THR A 176 3.55 17.47 5.15
C THR A 176 3.15 18.47 6.24
N GLY A 177 1.86 18.74 6.39
CA GLY A 177 1.32 19.73 7.35
C GLY A 177 1.91 19.66 8.75
N PRO A 178 2.03 18.49 9.39
CA PRO A 178 2.64 18.35 10.71
C PRO A 178 4.07 18.91 10.79
N ALA A 179 4.86 18.83 9.72
CA ALA A 179 6.24 19.33 9.68
C ALA A 179 6.33 20.88 9.74
N TYR A 180 5.22 21.60 9.50
CA TYR A 180 5.17 23.05 9.61
C TYR A 180 4.72 23.54 10.98
N VAL A 181 4.20 22.63 11.82
CA VAL A 181 3.65 22.96 13.16
C VAL A 181 4.65 22.60 14.26
N PHE A 182 5.54 21.67 14.01
CA PHE A 182 6.58 21.16 14.92
C PHE A 182 7.97 21.41 14.35
#